data_babc869007fa90308997601de6b87e50
#
_entry.id   babc869007fa90308997601de6b87e50
#
_cell.length_a   1.000
_cell.length_b   1.000
_cell.length_c   1.000
_cell.angle_alpha   90.00
_cell.angle_beta   90.00
_cell.angle_gamma   90.00
#
_symmetry.space_group_name_H-M   'P 1'
#
loop_
_entity.id
_entity.type
_entity.pdbx_description
1 polymer ?
#
loop_
_entity_poly.entity_id
_entity_poly.type
_entity_poly.pdbx_seq_one_letter_code
_entity_poly.pdbx_strand_id
1 'polypeptide(L)'
;MGVEEDEIDMRVAVGSVDEAVDARQALSVRSAELAAQRRLALQAEHTLVKRDPRDMASAIALGFVCVRLGLRAADSWKLEGLLSERVGSLVERLNEAAAHLGTGEHTGGEALVRALDLGGPELAAQGEFEAWNRRARRYFDEHEQWLEADLELRRSGKWRFKKMSTGQQELIRQTCALFEIDLPGHLTRGSAHDWLSQYKANLLYRGVGI
;
A
#
# COMPACT_ATOMS: atom_id res chain seq x y z
N MET A 1 -64.47 -33.90 -18.16
CA MET A 1 -63.13 -33.87 -18.77
C MET A 1 -62.39 -32.57 -18.37
N GLY A 2 -62.48 -32.12 -17.14
CA GLY A 2 -61.84 -30.85 -16.66
C GLY A 2 -61.13 -30.96 -15.31
N VAL A 3 -61.09 -32.13 -14.69
CA VAL A 3 -60.52 -32.29 -13.34
C VAL A 3 -59.07 -32.76 -13.36
N GLU A 4 -58.64 -33.43 -14.44
CA GLU A 4 -57.23 -33.93 -14.52
C GLU A 4 -56.21 -32.85 -14.96
N GLU A 5 -56.63 -31.85 -15.74
CA GLU A 5 -55.74 -30.76 -16.15
C GLU A 5 -55.41 -29.80 -14.97
N ASP A 6 -56.37 -29.50 -14.08
CA ASP A 6 -56.16 -28.68 -12.90
C ASP A 6 -55.26 -29.36 -11.82
N GLU A 7 -55.34 -30.70 -11.73
CA GLU A 7 -54.51 -31.47 -10.75
C GLU A 7 -53.05 -31.58 -11.22
N ILE A 8 -52.81 -31.65 -12.55
CA ILE A 8 -51.46 -31.66 -13.12
C ILE A 8 -50.79 -30.28 -12.98
N ASP A 9 -51.51 -29.19 -13.19
CA ASP A 9 -51.01 -27.83 -13.10
C ASP A 9 -50.63 -27.48 -11.64
N MET A 10 -51.45 -27.94 -10.68
CA MET A 10 -51.18 -27.77 -9.25
C MET A 10 -49.96 -28.56 -8.79
N ARG A 11 -49.68 -29.76 -9.32
CA ARG A 11 -48.48 -30.55 -9.01
C ARG A 11 -47.21 -29.94 -9.59
N VAL A 12 -47.26 -29.39 -10.80
CA VAL A 12 -46.13 -28.66 -11.42
C VAL A 12 -45.83 -27.38 -10.67
N ALA A 13 -46.86 -26.64 -10.21
CA ALA A 13 -46.69 -25.42 -9.39
C ALA A 13 -46.08 -25.72 -8.01
N VAL A 14 -46.51 -26.81 -7.35
CA VAL A 14 -45.93 -27.25 -6.06
C VAL A 14 -44.49 -27.68 -6.22
N GLY A 15 -44.14 -28.44 -7.26
CA GLY A 15 -42.74 -28.82 -7.55
C GLY A 15 -41.86 -27.61 -7.76
N SER A 16 -42.30 -26.57 -8.46
CA SER A 16 -41.53 -25.35 -8.67
C SER A 16 -41.35 -24.49 -7.40
N VAL A 17 -42.31 -24.54 -6.47
CA VAL A 17 -42.22 -23.86 -5.17
C VAL A 17 -41.22 -24.57 -4.26
N ASP A 18 -41.25 -25.90 -4.20
CA ASP A 18 -40.32 -26.68 -3.42
C ASP A 18 -38.87 -26.51 -3.92
N GLU A 19 -38.63 -26.53 -5.21
CA GLU A 19 -37.34 -26.23 -5.82
C GLU A 19 -36.85 -24.81 -5.48
N ALA A 20 -37.74 -23.83 -5.48
CA ALA A 20 -37.43 -22.46 -5.12
C ALA A 20 -37.11 -22.32 -3.64
N VAL A 21 -37.77 -23.06 -2.76
CA VAL A 21 -37.49 -23.11 -1.30
C VAL A 21 -36.13 -23.76 -1.05
N ASP A 22 -35.84 -24.89 -1.69
CA ASP A 22 -34.55 -25.57 -1.56
C ASP A 22 -33.39 -24.71 -2.07
N ALA A 23 -33.56 -24.05 -3.22
CA ALA A 23 -32.55 -23.11 -3.75
C ALA A 23 -32.30 -21.93 -2.79
N ARG A 24 -33.37 -21.40 -2.17
CA ARG A 24 -33.27 -20.31 -1.19
C ARG A 24 -32.54 -20.77 0.07
N GLN A 25 -32.80 -21.99 0.51
CA GLN A 25 -32.15 -22.59 1.67
C GLN A 25 -30.66 -22.86 1.38
N ALA A 26 -30.33 -23.38 0.22
CA ALA A 26 -28.95 -23.57 -0.24
C ALA A 26 -28.17 -22.24 -0.34
N LEU A 27 -28.78 -21.17 -0.86
CA LEU A 27 -28.21 -19.84 -0.90
C LEU A 27 -28.00 -19.27 0.51
N SER A 28 -28.92 -19.50 1.44
CA SER A 28 -28.80 -19.08 2.84
C SER A 28 -27.61 -19.74 3.53
N VAL A 29 -27.45 -21.07 3.35
CA VAL A 29 -26.31 -21.83 3.89
C VAL A 29 -25.01 -21.31 3.31
N ARG A 30 -24.93 -21.13 1.99
CA ARG A 30 -23.72 -20.64 1.33
C ARG A 30 -23.36 -19.22 1.74
N SER A 31 -24.36 -18.37 1.96
CA SER A 31 -24.14 -17.00 2.47
C SER A 31 -23.57 -17.00 3.89
N ALA A 32 -24.05 -17.91 4.76
CA ALA A 32 -23.55 -18.09 6.11
C ALA A 32 -22.09 -18.61 6.12
N GLU A 33 -21.77 -19.55 5.25
CA GLU A 33 -20.39 -20.06 5.05
C GLU A 33 -19.44 -18.96 4.60
N LEU A 34 -19.84 -18.17 3.60
CA LEU A 34 -19.06 -17.03 3.12
C LEU A 34 -18.83 -15.97 4.22
N ALA A 35 -19.87 -15.70 5.03
CA ALA A 35 -19.76 -14.79 6.15
C ALA A 35 -18.82 -15.33 7.25
N ALA A 36 -18.78 -16.64 7.47
CA ALA A 36 -17.84 -17.29 8.39
C ALA A 36 -16.40 -17.23 7.86
N GLN A 37 -16.18 -17.53 6.58
CA GLN A 37 -14.88 -17.42 5.92
C GLN A 37 -14.35 -15.98 5.97
N ARG A 38 -15.21 -14.99 5.68
CA ARG A 38 -14.84 -13.58 5.79
C ARG A 38 -14.41 -13.18 7.20
N ARG A 39 -15.10 -13.67 8.23
CA ARG A 39 -14.70 -13.43 9.64
C ARG A 39 -13.34 -14.04 9.96
N LEU A 40 -13.08 -15.27 9.50
CA LEU A 40 -11.78 -15.92 9.69
C LEU A 40 -10.67 -15.18 8.97
N ALA A 41 -10.90 -14.71 7.74
CA ALA A 41 -9.94 -13.91 6.97
C ALA A 41 -9.62 -12.59 7.70
N LEU A 42 -10.62 -11.87 8.20
CA LEU A 42 -10.43 -10.64 8.97
C LEU A 42 -9.68 -10.87 10.29
N GLN A 43 -9.95 -12.00 10.97
CA GLN A 43 -9.20 -12.38 12.17
C GLN A 43 -7.74 -12.72 11.85
N ALA A 44 -7.50 -13.43 10.75
CA ALA A 44 -6.15 -13.77 10.29
C ALA A 44 -5.38 -12.49 9.91
N GLU A 45 -6.00 -11.57 9.17
CA GLU A 45 -5.45 -10.27 8.82
C GLU A 45 -5.09 -9.47 10.07
N HIS A 46 -6.03 -9.33 11.02
CA HIS A 46 -5.77 -8.64 12.29
C HIS A 46 -4.65 -9.28 13.10
N THR A 47 -4.55 -10.61 13.10
CA THR A 47 -3.48 -11.34 13.78
C THR A 47 -2.13 -11.12 13.11
N LEU A 48 -2.08 -11.13 11.77
CA LEU A 48 -0.88 -10.85 11.00
C LEU A 48 -0.41 -9.43 11.20
N VAL A 49 -1.30 -8.44 11.08
CA VAL A 49 -0.99 -7.02 11.33
C VAL A 49 -0.48 -6.80 12.76
N LYS A 50 -1.03 -7.50 13.75
CA LYS A 50 -0.56 -7.41 15.14
C LYS A 50 0.80 -8.06 15.36
N ARG A 51 1.10 -9.16 14.67
CA ARG A 51 2.37 -9.91 14.78
C ARG A 51 3.47 -9.32 13.92
N ASP A 52 3.12 -8.81 12.76
CA ASP A 52 4.03 -8.18 11.80
C ASP A 52 3.47 -6.84 11.32
N PRO A 53 3.38 -5.81 12.22
CA PRO A 53 2.75 -4.53 11.91
C PRO A 53 3.47 -3.75 10.80
N ARG A 54 4.66 -4.22 10.37
CA ARG A 54 5.45 -3.65 9.28
C ARG A 54 5.42 -4.51 8.02
N ASP A 55 4.62 -5.56 8.01
CA ASP A 55 4.54 -6.53 6.91
C ASP A 55 5.93 -7.09 6.49
N MET A 56 6.77 -7.33 7.49
CA MET A 56 8.17 -7.74 7.27
C MET A 56 8.28 -9.11 6.62
N ALA A 57 7.35 -10.04 6.94
CA ALA A 57 7.37 -11.37 6.34
C ALA A 57 7.13 -11.29 4.83
N SER A 58 6.15 -10.52 4.39
CA SER A 58 5.88 -10.29 2.96
C SER A 58 7.01 -9.52 2.29
N ALA A 59 7.57 -8.50 2.96
CA ALA A 59 8.71 -7.76 2.44
C ALA A 59 9.96 -8.64 2.25
N ILE A 60 10.23 -9.56 3.18
CA ILE A 60 11.34 -10.52 3.06
C ILE A 60 11.08 -11.49 1.91
N ALA A 61 9.86 -12.02 1.76
CA ALA A 61 9.52 -12.92 0.66
C ALA A 61 9.67 -12.25 -0.70
N LEU A 62 9.18 -11.02 -0.87
CA LEU A 62 9.35 -10.22 -2.08
C LEU A 62 10.82 -9.88 -2.34
N GLY A 63 11.58 -9.54 -1.29
CA GLY A 63 13.01 -9.30 -1.39
C GLY A 63 13.77 -10.52 -1.90
N PHE A 64 13.39 -11.72 -1.47
CA PHE A 64 13.98 -12.97 -1.98
C PHE A 64 13.69 -13.17 -3.48
N VAL A 65 12.46 -12.89 -3.93
CA VAL A 65 12.10 -12.93 -5.36
C VAL A 65 12.94 -11.93 -6.14
N CYS A 66 13.09 -10.71 -5.67
CA CYS A 66 13.93 -9.69 -6.30
C CYS A 66 15.39 -10.16 -6.44
N VAL A 67 15.96 -10.74 -5.39
CA VAL A 67 17.33 -11.29 -5.44
C VAL A 67 17.45 -12.42 -6.47
N ARG A 68 16.44 -13.31 -6.58
CA ARG A 68 16.40 -14.38 -7.59
C ARG A 68 16.30 -13.84 -9.01
N LEU A 69 15.71 -12.66 -9.20
CA LEU A 69 15.68 -11.95 -10.48
C LEU A 69 16.97 -11.17 -10.77
N GLY A 70 17.97 -11.20 -9.88
CA GLY A 70 19.27 -10.55 -10.05
C GLY A 70 19.37 -9.13 -9.47
N LEU A 71 18.31 -8.64 -8.79
CA LEU A 71 18.33 -7.34 -8.13
C LEU A 71 19.20 -7.36 -6.87
N ARG A 72 19.81 -6.24 -6.55
CA ARG A 72 20.63 -6.03 -5.35
C ARG A 72 19.96 -5.00 -4.43
N ALA A 73 20.40 -4.94 -3.19
CA ALA A 73 19.94 -3.93 -2.25
C ALA A 73 20.17 -2.48 -2.76
N ALA A 74 21.23 -2.26 -3.54
CA ALA A 74 21.51 -0.98 -4.17
C ALA A 74 20.47 -0.55 -5.22
N ASP A 75 19.70 -1.49 -5.75
CA ASP A 75 18.68 -1.23 -6.77
C ASP A 75 17.31 -0.89 -6.16
N SER A 76 17.19 -0.92 -4.82
CA SER A 76 15.92 -0.73 -4.12
C SER A 76 15.23 0.59 -4.46
N TRP A 77 15.98 1.68 -4.50
CA TRP A 77 15.45 3.00 -4.86
C TRP A 77 15.07 3.09 -6.33
N LYS A 78 15.85 2.51 -7.23
CA LYS A 78 15.53 2.45 -8.64
C LYS A 78 14.25 1.64 -8.88
N LEU A 79 14.10 0.51 -8.19
CA LEU A 79 12.89 -0.31 -8.26
C LEU A 79 11.67 0.46 -7.74
N GLU A 80 11.81 1.16 -6.63
CA GLU A 80 10.77 2.03 -6.08
C GLU A 80 10.36 3.11 -7.09
N GLY A 81 11.33 3.78 -7.72
CA GLY A 81 11.08 4.80 -8.74
C GLY A 81 10.36 4.23 -9.95
N LEU A 82 10.81 3.08 -10.46
CA LEU A 82 10.16 2.40 -11.58
C LEU A 82 8.72 2.02 -11.28
N LEU A 83 8.45 1.46 -10.09
CA LEU A 83 7.11 1.05 -9.67
C LEU A 83 6.18 2.23 -9.35
N SER A 84 6.71 3.44 -9.16
CA SER A 84 5.93 4.65 -8.96
C SER A 84 5.45 5.28 -10.27
N GLU A 85 5.98 4.88 -11.41
CA GLU A 85 5.55 5.34 -12.71
C GLU A 85 4.12 4.90 -13.03
N ARG A 86 3.51 5.58 -13.98
CA ARG A 86 2.22 5.15 -14.54
C ARG A 86 2.41 3.84 -15.29
N VAL A 87 1.40 2.99 -15.28
CA VAL A 87 1.46 1.67 -15.94
C VAL A 87 1.92 1.76 -17.41
N GLY A 88 1.47 2.78 -18.16
CA GLY A 88 1.91 3.00 -19.54
C GLY A 88 3.42 3.22 -19.64
N SER A 89 3.96 4.14 -18.85
CA SER A 89 5.40 4.44 -18.81
C SER A 89 6.22 3.25 -18.36
N LEU A 90 5.75 2.51 -17.36
CA LEU A 90 6.38 1.27 -16.92
C LEU A 90 6.48 0.24 -18.05
N VAL A 91 5.39 0.02 -18.80
CA VAL A 91 5.36 -0.91 -19.94
C VAL A 91 6.29 -0.44 -21.04
N GLU A 92 6.33 0.86 -21.37
CA GLU A 92 7.24 1.43 -22.36
C GLU A 92 8.71 1.20 -21.96
N ARG A 93 9.07 1.48 -20.71
CA ARG A 93 10.45 1.22 -20.22
C ARG A 93 10.83 -0.25 -20.26
N LEU A 94 9.94 -1.15 -19.91
CA LEU A 94 10.21 -2.59 -19.98
C LEU A 94 10.38 -3.06 -21.43
N ASN A 95 9.58 -2.55 -22.37
CA ASN A 95 9.72 -2.84 -23.80
C ASN A 95 11.03 -2.28 -24.37
N GLU A 96 11.40 -1.06 -24.01
CA GLU A 96 12.69 -0.45 -24.37
C GLU A 96 13.86 -1.29 -23.82
N ALA A 97 13.78 -1.68 -22.54
CA ALA A 97 14.79 -2.52 -21.92
C ALA A 97 14.92 -3.88 -22.59
N ALA A 98 13.79 -4.51 -22.95
CA ALA A 98 13.77 -5.76 -23.70
C ALA A 98 14.40 -5.61 -25.09
N ALA A 99 14.14 -4.52 -25.80
CA ALA A 99 14.76 -4.21 -27.08
C ALA A 99 16.29 -4.09 -26.97
N HIS A 100 16.79 -3.53 -25.87
CA HIS A 100 18.23 -3.44 -25.59
C HIS A 100 18.89 -4.80 -25.26
N LEU A 101 18.14 -5.82 -24.89
CA LEU A 101 18.65 -7.18 -24.67
C LEU A 101 18.87 -7.96 -25.97
N GLY A 102 18.30 -7.47 -27.08
CA GLY A 102 18.44 -8.08 -28.41
C GLY A 102 17.31 -9.05 -28.76
N THR A 103 17.52 -9.86 -29.81
CA THR A 103 16.49 -10.75 -30.40
C THR A 103 16.42 -12.14 -29.78
N GLY A 104 17.10 -12.39 -28.64
CA GLY A 104 17.08 -13.66 -27.92
C GLY A 104 15.78 -13.84 -27.08
N GLU A 105 15.60 -15.05 -26.55
CA GLU A 105 14.60 -15.27 -25.51
C GLU A 105 15.07 -14.62 -24.20
N HIS A 106 14.33 -13.63 -23.73
CA HIS A 106 14.62 -12.93 -22.47
C HIS A 106 13.48 -13.12 -21.48
N THR A 107 13.87 -13.24 -20.22
CA THR A 107 12.88 -13.27 -19.11
C THR A 107 12.42 -11.88 -18.75
N GLY A 108 11.21 -11.75 -18.19
CA GLY A 108 10.74 -10.47 -17.64
C GLY A 108 11.66 -9.93 -16.53
N GLY A 109 12.38 -10.80 -15.82
CA GLY A 109 13.38 -10.41 -14.81
C GLY A 109 14.59 -9.72 -15.43
N GLU A 110 15.11 -10.22 -16.53
CA GLU A 110 16.22 -9.58 -17.25
C GLU A 110 15.83 -8.23 -17.83
N ALA A 111 14.62 -8.11 -18.39
CA ALA A 111 14.07 -6.83 -18.84
C ALA A 111 13.93 -5.84 -17.68
N LEU A 112 13.49 -6.30 -16.50
CA LEU A 112 13.39 -5.48 -15.30
C LEU A 112 14.76 -4.96 -14.85
N VAL A 113 15.75 -5.83 -14.70
CA VAL A 113 17.12 -5.44 -14.33
C VAL A 113 17.67 -4.43 -15.33
N ARG A 114 17.47 -4.68 -16.63
CA ARG A 114 17.92 -3.77 -17.68
C ARG A 114 17.23 -2.40 -17.63
N ALA A 115 15.92 -2.36 -17.34
CA ALA A 115 15.18 -1.11 -17.17
C ALA A 115 15.74 -0.28 -15.99
N LEU A 116 16.10 -0.93 -14.87
CA LEU A 116 16.73 -0.27 -13.74
C LEU A 116 18.13 0.28 -14.05
N ASP A 117 18.90 -0.42 -14.88
CA ASP A 117 20.21 0.05 -15.32
C ASP A 117 20.09 1.26 -16.25
N LEU A 118 19.17 1.23 -17.21
CA LEU A 118 18.92 2.32 -18.13
C LEU A 118 18.40 3.57 -17.42
N GLY A 119 17.48 3.41 -16.45
CA GLY A 119 16.91 4.52 -15.68
C GLY A 119 17.82 5.06 -14.57
N GLY A 120 18.83 4.28 -14.17
CA GLY A 120 19.93 4.68 -13.29
C GLY A 120 19.59 5.64 -12.15
N PRO A 121 20.32 6.80 -12.09
CA PRO A 121 20.15 7.78 -11.01
C PRO A 121 18.79 8.45 -10.98
N GLU A 122 18.13 8.62 -12.13
CA GLU A 122 16.81 9.25 -12.22
C GLU A 122 15.74 8.44 -11.48
N LEU A 123 15.71 7.12 -11.74
CA LEU A 123 14.80 6.21 -11.02
C LEU A 123 15.13 6.15 -9.52
N ALA A 124 16.41 6.20 -9.15
CA ALA A 124 16.80 6.22 -7.75
C ALA A 124 16.27 7.48 -7.03
N ALA A 125 16.45 8.66 -7.62
CA ALA A 125 15.96 9.92 -7.08
C ALA A 125 14.42 9.93 -6.96
N GLN A 126 13.73 9.43 -7.98
CA GLN A 126 12.27 9.28 -7.95
C GLN A 126 11.84 8.32 -6.83
N GLY A 127 12.52 7.20 -6.64
CA GLY A 127 12.21 6.24 -5.58
C GLY A 127 12.43 6.78 -4.18
N GLU A 128 13.52 7.48 -3.94
CA GLU A 128 13.79 8.17 -2.68
C GLU A 128 12.69 9.19 -2.35
N PHE A 129 12.27 9.95 -3.36
CA PHE A 129 11.18 10.91 -3.24
C PHE A 129 9.85 10.22 -2.88
N GLU A 130 9.47 9.17 -3.56
CA GLU A 130 8.21 8.48 -3.31
C GLU A 130 8.18 7.80 -1.92
N ALA A 131 9.31 7.24 -1.49
CA ALA A 131 9.43 6.69 -0.13
C ALA A 131 9.27 7.78 0.94
N TRP A 132 9.90 8.92 0.74
CA TRP A 132 9.74 10.09 1.62
C TRP A 132 8.31 10.60 1.62
N ASN A 133 7.68 10.77 0.45
CA ASN A 133 6.31 11.25 0.29
C ASN A 133 5.29 10.34 1.01
N ARG A 134 5.43 9.01 0.91
CA ARG A 134 4.59 8.07 1.66
C ARG A 134 4.71 8.23 3.17
N ARG A 135 5.92 8.45 3.67
CA ARG A 135 6.16 8.65 5.12
C ARG A 135 5.59 9.97 5.60
N ALA A 136 5.77 11.03 4.81
CA ALA A 136 5.22 12.34 5.11
C ALA A 136 3.68 12.29 5.16
N ARG A 137 3.03 11.68 4.18
CA ARG A 137 1.57 11.51 4.18
C ARG A 137 1.11 10.74 5.42
N ARG A 138 1.70 9.59 5.72
CA ARG A 138 1.36 8.82 6.92
C ARG A 138 1.51 9.64 8.20
N TYR A 139 2.54 10.44 8.31
CA TYR A 139 2.74 11.30 9.46
C TYR A 139 1.61 12.33 9.62
N PHE A 140 1.16 12.94 8.53
CA PHE A 140 0.06 13.89 8.56
C PHE A 140 -1.29 13.22 8.82
N ASP A 141 -1.56 12.08 8.22
CA ASP A 141 -2.78 11.31 8.47
C ASP A 141 -2.88 10.91 9.96
N GLU A 142 -1.79 10.40 10.54
CA GLU A 142 -1.71 10.07 11.96
C GLU A 142 -1.89 11.32 12.85
N HIS A 143 -1.37 12.45 12.40
CA HIS A 143 -1.52 13.72 13.10
C HIS A 143 -2.98 14.23 13.06
N GLU A 144 -3.65 14.17 11.91
CA GLU A 144 -5.06 14.55 11.78
C GLU A 144 -5.94 13.65 12.64
N GLN A 145 -5.76 12.34 12.59
CA GLN A 145 -6.47 11.40 13.46
C GLN A 145 -6.25 11.70 14.94
N TRP A 146 -5.03 12.05 15.32
CA TRP A 146 -4.74 12.47 16.70
C TRP A 146 -5.40 13.80 17.05
N LEU A 147 -5.52 14.75 16.12
CA LEU A 147 -6.23 16.02 16.32
C LEU A 147 -7.73 15.79 16.59
N GLU A 148 -8.33 14.77 16.03
CA GLU A 148 -9.74 14.43 16.22
C GLU A 148 -9.98 13.65 17.53
N ALA A 149 -9.02 12.79 17.93
CA ALA A 149 -9.24 11.79 18.98
C ALA A 149 -9.20 12.32 20.42
N ASP A 150 -8.44 13.38 20.75
CA ASP A 150 -8.26 13.82 22.15
C ASP A 150 -8.11 15.34 22.31
N LEU A 151 -9.27 15.98 22.52
CA LEU A 151 -9.34 17.43 22.75
C LEU A 151 -8.64 17.90 24.03
N GLU A 152 -8.65 17.10 25.11
CA GLU A 152 -8.01 17.49 26.36
C GLU A 152 -6.49 17.40 26.27
N LEU A 153 -5.96 16.32 25.68
CA LEU A 153 -4.52 16.15 25.46
C LEU A 153 -3.96 17.28 24.60
N ARG A 154 -4.69 17.69 23.56
CA ARG A 154 -4.32 18.81 22.69
C ARG A 154 -4.26 20.11 23.47
N ARG A 155 -5.32 20.44 24.20
CA ARG A 155 -5.45 21.69 24.95
C ARG A 155 -4.38 21.80 26.05
N SER A 156 -4.02 20.68 26.68
CA SER A 156 -2.99 20.69 27.73
C SER A 156 -1.60 21.04 27.24
N GLY A 157 -1.32 20.90 25.95
CA GLY A 157 0.01 21.13 25.36
C GLY A 157 1.13 20.22 25.87
N LYS A 158 0.86 19.35 26.85
CA LYS A 158 1.87 18.48 27.51
C LYS A 158 2.57 17.54 26.55
N TRP A 159 1.91 17.12 25.47
CA TRP A 159 2.49 16.28 24.44
C TRP A 159 3.68 16.93 23.74
N ARG A 160 3.70 18.25 23.62
CA ARG A 160 4.77 19.02 22.96
C ARG A 160 6.13 18.84 23.63
N PHE A 161 6.13 18.64 24.95
CA PHE A 161 7.35 18.47 25.74
C PHE A 161 7.84 17.02 25.79
N LYS A 162 7.09 16.07 25.24
CA LYS A 162 7.53 14.68 25.15
C LYS A 162 8.70 14.53 24.18
N LYS A 163 9.46 13.44 24.34
CA LYS A 163 10.50 13.04 23.39
C LYS A 163 9.90 12.88 21.99
N MET A 164 10.61 13.33 20.99
CA MET A 164 10.28 13.13 19.57
C MET A 164 9.99 11.65 19.29
N SER A 165 8.98 11.36 18.47
CA SER A 165 8.68 9.99 18.05
C SER A 165 9.71 9.49 17.04
N THR A 166 9.88 8.16 16.97
CA THR A 166 10.76 7.53 15.98
C THR A 166 10.37 7.90 14.55
N GLY A 167 9.05 7.99 14.27
CA GLY A 167 8.54 8.42 12.96
C GLY A 167 8.94 9.85 12.61
N GLN A 168 8.84 10.79 13.57
CA GLN A 168 9.31 12.16 13.37
C GLN A 168 10.81 12.23 13.12
N GLN A 169 11.59 11.49 13.91
CA GLN A 169 13.04 11.45 13.78
C GLN A 169 13.47 10.96 12.39
N GLU A 170 12.86 9.89 11.91
CA GLU A 170 13.19 9.34 10.61
C GLU A 170 12.75 10.27 9.47
N LEU A 171 11.56 10.88 9.56
CA LEU A 171 11.08 11.82 8.56
C LEU A 171 11.93 13.09 8.50
N ILE A 172 12.37 13.63 9.65
CA ILE A 172 13.29 14.77 9.71
C ILE A 172 14.62 14.42 9.03
N ARG A 173 15.21 13.25 9.37
CA ARG A 173 16.46 12.81 8.77
C ARG A 173 16.37 12.73 7.24
N GLN A 174 15.27 12.17 6.71
CA GLN A 174 15.05 12.06 5.28
C GLN A 174 14.79 13.40 4.62
N THR A 175 14.02 14.28 5.29
CA THR A 175 13.79 15.64 4.79
C THR A 175 15.11 16.40 4.70
N CYS A 176 15.97 16.30 5.72
CA CYS A 176 17.29 16.91 5.69
C CYS A 176 18.16 16.38 4.55
N ALA A 177 18.20 15.06 4.35
CA ALA A 177 18.97 14.46 3.26
C ALA A 177 18.43 14.90 1.88
N LEU A 178 17.11 14.96 1.71
CA LEU A 178 16.48 15.31 0.44
C LEU A 178 16.67 16.77 0.05
N PHE A 179 16.66 17.68 1.03
CA PHE A 179 16.81 19.12 0.83
C PHE A 179 18.22 19.66 1.10
N GLU A 180 19.17 18.75 1.36
CA GLU A 180 20.57 19.09 1.67
C GLU A 180 20.70 20.13 2.80
N ILE A 181 19.89 19.98 3.86
CA ILE A 181 19.89 20.84 5.04
C ILE A 181 20.44 20.12 6.26
N ASP A 182 21.07 20.87 7.15
CA ASP A 182 21.63 20.33 8.38
C ASP A 182 20.55 19.75 9.29
N LEU A 183 20.89 18.65 9.97
CA LEU A 183 20.02 18.07 10.97
C LEU A 183 19.81 19.07 12.13
N PRO A 184 18.55 19.39 12.48
CA PRO A 184 18.26 20.24 13.60
C PRO A 184 18.77 19.60 14.89
N GLY A 185 19.17 20.42 15.87
CA GLY A 185 19.57 19.95 17.18
C GLY A 185 18.47 19.18 17.92
N HIS A 186 18.58 19.06 19.25
CA HIS A 186 17.58 18.34 20.03
C HIS A 186 16.17 18.96 19.92
N LEU A 187 15.26 18.19 19.33
CA LEU A 187 13.87 18.56 19.19
C LEU A 187 12.97 17.76 20.16
N THR A 188 11.99 18.44 20.73
CA THR A 188 10.85 17.82 21.39
C THR A 188 9.83 17.37 20.35
N ARG A 189 8.80 16.61 20.77
CA ARG A 189 7.71 16.21 19.88
C ARG A 189 6.99 17.40 19.24
N GLY A 190 6.79 18.48 20.00
CA GLY A 190 6.15 19.69 19.51
C GLY A 190 7.03 20.47 18.54
N SER A 191 8.29 20.72 18.87
CA SER A 191 9.20 21.42 17.95
C SER A 191 9.52 20.62 16.70
N ALA A 192 9.57 19.29 16.79
CA ALA A 192 9.69 18.42 15.62
C ALA A 192 8.46 18.51 14.69
N HIS A 193 7.26 18.59 15.30
CA HIS A 193 6.03 18.80 14.53
C HIS A 193 6.04 20.15 13.80
N ASP A 194 6.40 21.21 14.50
CA ASP A 194 6.47 22.56 13.91
C ASP A 194 7.50 22.63 12.78
N TRP A 195 8.67 21.99 12.99
CA TRP A 195 9.72 21.91 11.99
C TRP A 195 9.23 21.15 10.72
N LEU A 196 8.63 19.97 10.89
CA LEU A 196 8.08 19.19 9.76
C LEU A 196 6.98 19.96 9.02
N SER A 197 6.15 20.71 9.74
CA SER A 197 5.10 21.54 9.16
C SER A 197 5.67 22.72 8.36
N GLN A 198 6.78 23.32 8.80
CA GLN A 198 7.47 24.41 8.11
C GLN A 198 7.96 23.98 6.73
N TYR A 199 8.52 22.77 6.63
CA TYR A 199 8.97 22.22 5.35
C TYR A 199 7.84 21.64 4.51
N LYS A 200 6.58 21.72 4.99
CA LYS A 200 5.37 21.17 4.34
C LYS A 200 5.59 19.74 3.84
N ALA A 201 6.37 19.01 4.54
CA ALA A 201 7.05 17.72 4.34
C ALA A 201 6.58 16.86 3.15
N ASN A 202 6.06 17.43 2.07
CA ASN A 202 5.54 16.62 0.96
C ASN A 202 5.30 17.34 -0.38
N LEU A 203 5.25 18.66 -0.47
CA LEU A 203 4.73 19.31 -1.68
C LEU A 203 5.76 20.11 -2.49
N LEU A 204 6.85 20.52 -1.87
CA LEU A 204 7.82 21.43 -2.51
C LEU A 204 8.71 20.73 -3.55
N TYR A 205 8.90 19.43 -3.41
CA TYR A 205 9.82 18.68 -4.28
C TYR A 205 9.32 18.50 -5.71
N ARG A 206 8.01 18.51 -5.96
CA ARG A 206 7.47 18.27 -7.31
C ARG A 206 7.59 19.46 -8.26
N GLY A 207 8.19 20.58 -7.85
CA GLY A 207 8.20 21.77 -8.71
C GLY A 207 6.80 22.23 -9.11
N VAL A 208 5.77 21.74 -8.43
CA VAL A 208 4.40 22.22 -8.57
C VAL A 208 4.38 23.56 -7.86
N GLY A 209 4.51 24.56 -8.66
CA GLY A 209 4.78 25.94 -8.29
C GLY A 209 3.95 26.41 -7.12
N ILE A 210 4.65 27.13 -6.32
CA ILE A 210 4.11 28.19 -5.50
C ILE A 210 3.44 29.21 -6.42
#